data_f96cb4aa601accaaee0f2d9bbe90a90a
#
_entry.id   f96cb4aa601accaaee0f2d9bbe90a90a
#
_cell.length_a   1.000
_cell.length_b   1.000
_cell.length_c   1.000
_cell.angle_alpha   90.00
_cell.angle_beta   90.00
_cell.angle_gamma   90.00
#
_symmetry.space_group_name_H-M   'P 1'
#
loop_
_entity.id
_entity.type
_entity.pdbx_description
1 polymer ?
#
loop_
_entity_poly.entity_id
_entity_poly.type
_entity_poly.pdbx_seq_one_letter_code
_entity_poly.pdbx_strand_id
1 'polypeptide(L)'
;MIGTIQEIKSKITISKLQLISAPTVTVIRNSEKQEVNVSDVVVDDIVVLLPGNEITTDSILVEGEVEVNESQLTGESVPIRKQVGDTLYSGSFVVSGKCHCKVERVGEDNEIEKLSAEAKQYKKPNSQILTAVRGLIKVITVFLVISGFVMILQNYNFLEFSDDTSGFGKFLYDNLYLGFT
;
A
#
# COMPACT_ATOMS: atom_id res chain seq x y z
N MET A 1 12.81 11.65 -18.92
CA MET A 1 11.71 11.26 -19.82
C MET A 1 11.56 9.74 -19.98
N ILE A 2 12.64 8.95 -20.16
CA ILE A 2 12.54 7.49 -20.35
C ILE A 2 11.93 6.79 -19.12
N GLY A 3 12.27 7.21 -17.90
CA GLY A 3 11.71 6.62 -16.65
C GLY A 3 10.20 6.78 -16.49
N THR A 4 9.66 7.95 -16.88
CA THR A 4 8.21 8.22 -16.79
C THR A 4 7.40 7.31 -17.73
N ILE A 5 7.92 7.06 -18.93
CA ILE A 5 7.27 6.17 -19.91
C ILE A 5 7.29 4.72 -19.42
N GLN A 6 8.40 4.27 -18.81
CA GLN A 6 8.51 2.93 -18.23
C GLN A 6 7.55 2.76 -17.05
N GLU A 7 7.41 3.76 -16.19
CA GLU A 7 6.48 3.72 -15.05
C GLU A 7 5.02 3.64 -15.50
N ILE A 8 4.62 4.43 -16.50
CA ILE A 8 3.26 4.37 -17.07
C ILE A 8 3.00 3.00 -17.69
N LYS A 9 3.94 2.47 -18.48
CA LYS A 9 3.81 1.15 -19.11
C LYS A 9 3.70 0.03 -18.06
N SER A 10 4.48 0.11 -17.00
CA SER A 10 4.41 -0.83 -15.87
C SER A 10 3.06 -0.77 -15.16
N LYS A 11 2.54 0.41 -14.86
CA LYS A 11 1.21 0.58 -14.24
C LYS A 11 0.08 0.02 -15.11
N ILE A 12 0.10 0.28 -16.42
CA ILE A 12 -0.90 -0.27 -17.36
C ILE A 12 -0.84 -1.80 -17.40
N THR A 13 0.37 -2.38 -17.39
CA THR A 13 0.54 -3.84 -17.41
C THR A 13 0.03 -4.47 -16.11
N ILE A 14 0.32 -3.89 -14.95
CA ILE A 14 -0.17 -4.34 -13.64
C ILE A 14 -1.70 -4.26 -13.58
N SER A 15 -2.30 -3.15 -14.03
CA SER A 15 -3.77 -3.00 -14.06
C SER A 15 -4.45 -4.04 -14.95
N LYS A 16 -3.86 -4.39 -16.09
CA LYS A 16 -4.39 -5.46 -16.95
C LYS A 16 -4.32 -6.84 -16.29
N LEU A 17 -3.25 -7.13 -15.55
CA LEU A 17 -3.11 -8.39 -14.81
C LEU A 17 -4.12 -8.48 -13.66
N GLN A 18 -4.40 -7.38 -12.96
CA GLN A 18 -5.39 -7.33 -11.90
C GLN A 18 -6.81 -7.62 -12.41
N LEU A 19 -7.17 -7.15 -13.62
CA LEU A 19 -8.47 -7.44 -14.23
C LEU A 19 -8.66 -8.92 -14.60
N ILE A 20 -7.57 -9.64 -14.92
CA ILE A 20 -7.63 -11.06 -15.28
C ILE A 20 -7.70 -11.95 -14.02
N SER A 21 -7.21 -11.45 -12.89
CA SER A 21 -7.15 -12.18 -11.61
C SER A 21 -8.15 -11.66 -10.57
N ALA A 22 -9.19 -10.96 -10.99
CA ALA A 22 -10.23 -10.51 -10.05
C ALA A 22 -10.90 -11.73 -9.40
N PRO A 23 -10.97 -11.80 -8.07
CA PRO A 23 -11.61 -12.92 -7.37
C PRO A 23 -13.11 -12.90 -7.67
N THR A 24 -13.66 -14.10 -7.98
CA THR A 24 -15.09 -14.30 -8.24
C THR A 24 -15.71 -15.15 -7.15
N VAL A 25 -17.01 -14.97 -6.95
CA VAL A 25 -17.83 -15.77 -6.03
C VAL A 25 -19.10 -16.21 -6.71
N THR A 26 -19.62 -17.37 -6.31
CA THR A 26 -20.89 -17.88 -6.79
C THR A 26 -22.02 -17.39 -5.91
N VAL A 27 -22.94 -16.60 -6.49
CA VAL A 27 -24.14 -16.13 -5.80
C VAL A 27 -25.40 -16.76 -6.40
N ILE A 28 -26.48 -16.81 -5.62
CA ILE A 28 -27.79 -17.23 -6.08
C ILE A 28 -28.67 -15.99 -6.14
N ARG A 29 -29.05 -15.58 -7.36
CA ARG A 29 -30.00 -14.49 -7.62
C ARG A 29 -31.13 -15.02 -8.49
N ASN A 30 -32.38 -14.72 -8.14
CA ASN A 30 -33.57 -15.21 -8.89
C ASN A 30 -33.61 -16.74 -9.04
N SER A 31 -33.14 -17.48 -8.03
CA SER A 31 -33.03 -18.96 -8.04
C SER A 31 -32.00 -19.54 -9.04
N GLU A 32 -31.18 -18.69 -9.66
CA GLU A 32 -30.10 -19.10 -10.57
C GLU A 32 -28.74 -18.83 -9.93
N LYS A 33 -27.80 -19.74 -10.17
CA LYS A 33 -26.40 -19.57 -9.76
C LYS A 33 -25.69 -18.71 -10.80
N GLN A 34 -25.02 -17.66 -10.31
CA GLN A 34 -24.25 -16.74 -11.13
C GLN A 34 -22.87 -16.55 -10.52
N GLU A 35 -21.87 -16.48 -11.35
CA GLU A 35 -20.52 -16.10 -10.93
C GLU A 35 -20.35 -14.60 -11.11
N VAL A 36 -20.05 -13.89 -10.02
CA VAL A 36 -19.89 -12.44 -9.98
C VAL A 36 -18.56 -12.06 -9.38
N ASN A 37 -18.03 -10.88 -9.72
CA ASN A 37 -16.86 -10.35 -9.05
C ASN A 37 -17.19 -10.05 -7.58
N VAL A 38 -16.20 -10.20 -6.69
CA VAL A 38 -16.36 -9.86 -5.27
C VAL A 38 -16.84 -8.42 -5.05
N SER A 39 -16.41 -7.49 -5.92
CA SER A 39 -16.84 -6.08 -5.88
C SER A 39 -18.32 -5.86 -6.20
N ASP A 40 -18.97 -6.82 -6.85
CA ASP A 40 -20.37 -6.74 -7.30
C ASP A 40 -21.33 -7.47 -6.35
N VAL A 41 -20.79 -8.03 -5.27
CA VAL A 41 -21.58 -8.64 -4.19
C VAL A 41 -22.25 -7.57 -3.36
N VAL A 42 -23.51 -7.75 -3.08
CA VAL A 42 -24.33 -6.81 -2.28
C VAL A 42 -24.90 -7.48 -1.04
N VAL A 43 -25.28 -6.67 -0.06
CA VAL A 43 -25.98 -7.14 1.13
C VAL A 43 -27.27 -7.88 0.71
N ASP A 44 -27.60 -8.93 1.42
CA ASP A 44 -28.71 -9.87 1.17
C ASP A 44 -28.48 -10.87 0.03
N ASP A 45 -27.35 -10.83 -0.69
CA ASP A 45 -27.00 -11.90 -1.63
C ASP A 45 -26.85 -13.25 -0.91
N ILE A 46 -27.22 -14.33 -1.59
CA ILE A 46 -26.93 -15.70 -1.11
C ILE A 46 -25.68 -16.21 -1.82
N VAL A 47 -24.62 -16.38 -1.08
CA VAL A 47 -23.33 -16.91 -1.58
C VAL A 47 -23.26 -18.41 -1.33
N VAL A 48 -22.75 -19.16 -2.32
CA VAL A 48 -22.48 -20.59 -2.22
C VAL A 48 -21.01 -20.78 -1.92
N LEU A 49 -20.71 -21.39 -0.79
CA LEU A 49 -19.33 -21.68 -0.37
C LEU A 49 -19.05 -23.19 -0.46
N LEU A 50 -17.89 -23.49 -1.02
CA LEU A 50 -17.34 -24.83 -1.22
C LEU A 50 -15.95 -24.93 -0.58
N PRO A 51 -15.45 -26.15 -0.30
CA PRO A 51 -14.08 -26.32 0.20
C PRO A 51 -13.05 -25.63 -0.68
N GLY A 52 -12.13 -24.89 -0.07
CA GLY A 52 -11.10 -24.10 -0.74
C GLY A 52 -11.54 -22.69 -1.12
N ASN A 53 -12.82 -22.33 -0.98
CA ASN A 53 -13.24 -20.96 -1.20
C ASN A 53 -12.82 -20.04 -0.04
N GLU A 54 -12.40 -18.83 -0.40
CA GLU A 54 -12.25 -17.73 0.54
C GLU A 54 -13.62 -17.09 0.80
N ILE A 55 -13.91 -16.78 2.05
CA ILE A 55 -15.08 -16.01 2.46
C ILE A 55 -14.75 -14.54 2.28
N THR A 56 -15.37 -13.91 1.30
CA THR A 56 -15.02 -12.54 0.87
C THR A 56 -15.84 -11.45 1.55
N THR A 57 -16.93 -11.84 2.21
CA THR A 57 -17.90 -10.94 2.87
C THR A 57 -18.36 -11.51 4.19
N ASP A 58 -18.64 -10.66 5.18
CA ASP A 58 -19.26 -11.13 6.41
C ASP A 58 -20.67 -11.59 6.12
N SER A 59 -20.96 -12.85 6.47
CA SER A 59 -22.19 -13.52 6.10
C SER A 59 -22.73 -14.38 7.24
N ILE A 60 -24.06 -14.63 7.25
CA ILE A 60 -24.67 -15.61 8.15
C ILE A 60 -24.92 -16.91 7.38
N LEU A 61 -24.56 -18.02 7.98
CA LEU A 61 -24.85 -19.34 7.45
C LEU A 61 -26.36 -19.63 7.53
N VAL A 62 -27.01 -19.80 6.37
CA VAL A 62 -28.46 -20.03 6.29
C VAL A 62 -28.81 -21.48 5.99
N GLU A 63 -27.92 -22.23 5.33
CA GLU A 63 -28.14 -23.64 4.99
C GLU A 63 -26.81 -24.38 4.89
N GLY A 64 -26.76 -25.59 5.39
CA GLY A 64 -25.60 -26.48 5.35
C GLY A 64 -24.74 -26.37 6.60
N GLU A 65 -23.51 -26.86 6.49
CA GLU A 65 -22.53 -26.92 7.56
C GLU A 65 -21.13 -26.86 6.94
N VAL A 66 -20.22 -26.13 7.56
CA VAL A 66 -18.85 -25.98 7.10
C VAL A 66 -17.86 -25.93 8.25
N GLU A 67 -16.63 -26.34 7.97
CA GLU A 67 -15.47 -26.04 8.81
C GLU A 67 -14.68 -24.91 8.15
N VAL A 68 -14.39 -23.87 8.91
CA VAL A 68 -13.69 -22.69 8.43
C VAL A 68 -12.39 -22.48 9.21
N ASN A 69 -11.38 -22.01 8.52
CA ASN A 69 -10.12 -21.56 9.12
C ASN A 69 -10.16 -20.03 9.24
N GLU A 70 -10.21 -19.55 10.48
CA GLU A 70 -10.26 -18.12 10.83
C GLU A 70 -8.89 -17.57 11.28
N SER A 71 -7.79 -18.20 10.89
CA SER A 71 -6.45 -17.86 11.37
C SER A 71 -6.01 -16.44 11.04
N GLN A 72 -6.55 -15.82 9.99
CA GLN A 72 -6.27 -14.42 9.65
C GLN A 72 -6.87 -13.44 10.67
N LEU A 73 -7.93 -13.84 11.36
CA LEU A 73 -8.59 -13.02 12.38
C LEU A 73 -8.10 -13.35 13.79
N THR A 74 -8.04 -14.64 14.11
CA THR A 74 -7.75 -15.12 15.48
C THR A 74 -6.28 -15.46 15.72
N GLY A 75 -5.52 -15.69 14.64
CA GLY A 75 -4.15 -16.23 14.70
C GLY A 75 -4.10 -17.75 14.94
N GLU A 76 -5.23 -18.43 15.16
CA GLU A 76 -5.31 -19.86 15.42
C GLU A 76 -5.67 -20.61 14.13
N SER A 77 -4.88 -21.63 13.77
CA SER A 77 -5.07 -22.40 12.53
C SER A 77 -6.00 -23.61 12.68
N VAL A 78 -6.62 -23.78 13.85
CA VAL A 78 -7.56 -24.90 14.08
C VAL A 78 -8.88 -24.59 13.40
N PRO A 79 -9.39 -25.45 12.48
CA PRO A 79 -10.68 -25.24 11.85
C PRO A 79 -11.83 -25.22 12.87
N ILE A 80 -12.76 -24.30 12.69
CA ILE A 80 -13.93 -24.12 13.53
C ILE A 80 -15.16 -24.58 12.74
N ARG A 81 -15.97 -25.43 13.36
CA ARG A 81 -17.24 -25.87 12.77
C ARG A 81 -18.30 -24.80 12.94
N LYS A 82 -18.94 -24.45 11.83
CA LYS A 82 -20.02 -23.46 11.77
C LYS A 82 -21.33 -24.13 11.34
N GLN A 83 -22.42 -23.74 11.97
CA GLN A 83 -23.77 -24.24 11.74
C GLN A 83 -24.71 -23.10 11.35
N VAL A 84 -25.93 -23.44 10.94
CA VAL A 84 -26.95 -22.45 10.56
C VAL A 84 -27.18 -21.46 11.70
N GLY A 85 -27.07 -20.16 11.34
CA GLY A 85 -27.14 -19.02 12.26
C GLY A 85 -25.80 -18.50 12.72
N ASP A 86 -24.69 -19.21 12.46
CA ASP A 86 -23.35 -18.73 12.79
C ASP A 86 -22.86 -17.71 11.78
N THR A 87 -22.05 -16.78 12.26
CA THR A 87 -21.38 -15.77 11.42
C THR A 87 -20.12 -16.36 10.78
N LEU A 88 -19.99 -16.13 9.49
CA LEU A 88 -18.80 -16.41 8.69
C LEU A 88 -18.10 -15.07 8.41
N TYR A 89 -16.85 -14.96 8.79
CA TYR A 89 -16.08 -13.72 8.66
C TYR A 89 -15.28 -13.66 7.35
N SER A 90 -15.25 -12.51 6.73
CA SER A 90 -14.39 -12.27 5.56
C SER A 90 -12.92 -12.52 5.88
N GLY A 91 -12.13 -12.97 4.90
CA GLY A 91 -10.73 -13.37 5.08
C GLY A 91 -10.53 -14.77 5.64
N SER A 92 -11.60 -15.51 5.99
CA SER A 92 -11.53 -16.91 6.39
C SER A 92 -11.64 -17.85 5.18
N PHE A 93 -11.20 -19.10 5.34
CA PHE A 93 -11.23 -20.11 4.27
C PHE A 93 -12.08 -21.30 4.67
N VAL A 94 -12.90 -21.80 3.73
CA VAL A 94 -13.65 -23.04 3.92
C VAL A 94 -12.71 -24.23 3.77
N VAL A 95 -12.57 -25.01 4.82
CA VAL A 95 -11.74 -26.23 4.87
C VAL A 95 -12.53 -27.45 4.39
N SER A 96 -13.74 -27.62 4.89
CA SER A 96 -14.61 -28.74 4.55
C SER A 96 -16.09 -28.35 4.61
N GLY A 97 -16.95 -29.16 4.00
CA GLY A 97 -18.39 -28.94 3.95
C GLY A 97 -18.84 -28.06 2.79
N LYS A 98 -20.12 -27.72 2.77
CA LYS A 98 -20.76 -26.83 1.78
C LYS A 98 -21.91 -26.11 2.45
N CYS A 99 -22.00 -24.82 2.18
CA CYS A 99 -23.08 -24.01 2.72
C CYS A 99 -23.59 -22.95 1.75
N HIS A 100 -24.80 -22.47 2.08
CA HIS A 100 -25.32 -21.21 1.56
C HIS A 100 -25.28 -20.19 2.70
N CYS A 101 -24.74 -19.02 2.44
CA CYS A 101 -24.68 -17.96 3.43
C CYS A 101 -25.29 -16.67 2.85
N LYS A 102 -25.93 -15.91 3.72
CA LYS A 102 -26.53 -14.63 3.41
C LYS A 102 -25.55 -13.53 3.78
N VAL A 103 -25.22 -12.66 2.83
CA VAL A 103 -24.30 -11.55 3.03
C VAL A 103 -24.93 -10.50 3.95
N GLU A 104 -24.23 -10.13 5.02
CA GLU A 104 -24.63 -9.07 5.94
C GLU A 104 -23.85 -7.77 5.75
N ARG A 105 -22.54 -7.89 5.46
CA ARG A 105 -21.65 -6.74 5.29
C ARG A 105 -20.75 -6.95 4.09
N VAL A 106 -20.39 -5.87 3.44
CA VAL A 106 -19.54 -5.86 2.24
C VAL A 106 -18.45 -4.79 2.33
N GLY A 107 -17.31 -5.04 1.69
CA GLY A 107 -16.24 -4.06 1.57
C GLY A 107 -15.69 -3.57 2.91
N GLU A 108 -15.65 -2.25 3.10
CA GLU A 108 -15.07 -1.61 4.31
C GLU A 108 -15.86 -1.90 5.60
N ASP A 109 -17.10 -2.36 5.50
CA ASP A 109 -17.93 -2.73 6.65
C ASP A 109 -17.62 -4.12 7.21
N ASN A 110 -16.85 -4.93 6.50
CA ASN A 110 -16.38 -6.23 6.97
C ASN A 110 -15.51 -6.08 8.23
N GLU A 111 -15.58 -7.07 9.13
CA GLU A 111 -14.83 -7.07 10.40
C GLU A 111 -13.32 -6.99 10.18
N ILE A 112 -12.79 -7.73 9.22
CA ILE A 112 -11.35 -7.74 8.92
C ILE A 112 -10.87 -6.38 8.39
N GLU A 113 -11.69 -5.68 7.61
CA GLU A 113 -11.34 -4.35 7.09
C GLU A 113 -11.34 -3.31 8.21
N LYS A 114 -12.26 -3.39 9.17
CA LYS A 114 -12.29 -2.54 10.37
C LYS A 114 -11.04 -2.74 11.21
N LEU A 115 -10.67 -3.99 11.50
CA LEU A 115 -9.44 -4.31 12.22
C LEU A 115 -8.19 -3.82 11.49
N SER A 116 -8.15 -3.98 10.16
CA SER A 116 -7.06 -3.48 9.31
C SER A 116 -6.98 -1.94 9.32
N ALA A 117 -8.12 -1.27 9.28
CA ALA A 117 -8.19 0.20 9.34
C ALA A 117 -7.69 0.73 10.69
N GLU A 118 -8.06 0.10 11.80
CA GLU A 118 -7.56 0.43 13.13
C GLU A 118 -6.05 0.22 13.25
N ALA A 119 -5.53 -0.88 12.72
CA ALA A 119 -4.10 -1.16 12.67
C ALA A 119 -3.33 -0.13 11.82
N LYS A 120 -3.90 0.33 10.69
CA LYS A 120 -3.31 1.37 9.83
C LYS A 120 -3.30 2.76 10.49
N GLN A 121 -4.22 3.05 11.41
CA GLN A 121 -4.25 4.30 12.17
C GLN A 121 -3.12 4.41 13.19
N TYR A 122 -2.39 3.32 13.45
CA TYR A 122 -1.19 3.37 14.26
C TYR A 122 -0.19 4.34 13.63
N LYS A 123 -0.14 5.58 14.17
CA LYS A 123 0.83 6.61 13.75
C LYS A 123 2.23 6.00 13.89
N LYS A 124 2.93 5.86 12.77
CA LYS A 124 4.36 5.52 12.80
C LYS A 124 5.03 6.44 13.81
N PRO A 125 5.64 5.91 14.88
CA PRO A 125 6.38 6.76 15.80
C PRO A 125 7.41 7.52 14.97
N ASN A 126 7.44 8.84 15.13
CA ASN A 126 8.44 9.67 14.47
C ASN A 126 9.81 9.08 14.81
N SER A 127 10.46 8.46 13.83
CA SER A 127 11.76 7.87 14.05
C SER A 127 12.70 8.95 14.56
N GLN A 128 13.16 8.83 15.81
CA GLN A 128 14.11 9.74 16.44
C GLN A 128 15.37 9.91 15.55
N ILE A 129 15.72 8.84 14.83
CA ILE A 129 16.82 8.82 13.86
C ILE A 129 16.57 9.78 12.70
N LEU A 130 15.36 9.78 12.12
CA LEU A 130 15.01 10.71 11.03
C LEU A 130 15.03 12.17 11.49
N THR A 131 14.64 12.43 12.74
CA THR A 131 14.67 13.78 13.30
C THR A 131 16.10 14.23 13.55
N ALA A 132 16.96 13.35 14.07
CA ALA A 132 18.38 13.62 14.26
C ALA A 132 19.11 13.86 12.93
N VAL A 133 18.86 13.01 11.92
CA VAL A 133 19.44 13.17 10.58
C VAL A 133 19.01 14.48 9.92
N ARG A 134 17.74 14.86 10.01
CA ARG A 134 17.25 16.17 9.51
C ARG A 134 17.91 17.34 10.22
N GLY A 135 18.12 17.22 11.54
CA GLY A 135 18.86 18.22 12.32
C GLY A 135 20.30 18.37 11.83
N LEU A 136 21.00 17.27 11.63
CA LEU A 136 22.37 17.25 11.14
C LEU A 136 22.49 17.84 9.73
N ILE A 137 21.58 17.47 8.81
CA ILE A 137 21.53 18.05 7.46
C ILE A 137 21.35 19.57 7.52
N LYS A 138 20.46 20.05 8.42
CA LYS A 138 20.19 21.48 8.57
C LYS A 138 21.44 22.24 9.03
N VAL A 139 22.18 21.70 9.97
CA VAL A 139 23.45 22.31 10.47
C VAL A 139 24.50 22.36 9.34
N ILE A 140 24.68 21.25 8.63
CA ILE A 140 25.63 21.18 7.50
C ILE A 140 25.26 22.20 6.41
N THR A 141 23.96 22.29 6.05
CA THR A 141 23.46 23.23 5.03
C THR A 141 23.75 24.67 5.43
N VAL A 142 23.48 25.06 6.69
CA VAL A 142 23.77 26.40 7.19
C VAL A 142 25.26 26.69 7.12
N PHE A 143 26.10 25.75 7.51
CA PHE A 143 27.56 25.89 7.45
C PHE A 143 28.07 26.10 6.02
N LEU A 144 27.55 25.31 5.06
CA LEU A 144 27.90 25.44 3.65
C LEU A 144 27.49 26.81 3.05
N VAL A 145 26.31 27.29 3.40
CA VAL A 145 25.80 28.59 2.96
C VAL A 145 26.68 29.72 3.48
N ILE A 146 27.04 29.68 4.78
CA ILE A 146 27.91 30.69 5.39
C ILE A 146 29.30 30.63 4.76
N SER A 147 29.90 29.46 4.60
CA SER A 147 31.22 29.28 3.97
C SER A 147 31.23 29.79 2.52
N GLY A 148 30.20 29.46 1.74
CA GLY A 148 30.03 29.97 0.37
C GLY A 148 29.91 31.50 0.32
N PHE A 149 29.17 32.08 1.26
CA PHE A 149 29.00 33.54 1.35
C PHE A 149 30.33 34.23 1.70
N VAL A 150 31.08 33.68 2.65
CA VAL A 150 32.42 34.21 3.00
C VAL A 150 33.38 34.13 1.81
N MET A 151 33.33 33.02 1.06
CA MET A 151 34.16 32.85 -0.15
C MET A 151 33.82 33.86 -1.25
N ILE A 152 32.54 34.15 -1.44
CA ILE A 152 32.05 35.16 -2.37
C ILE A 152 32.53 36.56 -1.92
N LEU A 153 32.43 36.91 -0.66
CA LEU A 153 32.90 38.18 -0.13
C LEU A 153 34.40 38.36 -0.27
N GLN A 154 35.21 37.35 -0.06
CA GLN A 154 36.65 37.38 -0.25
C GLN A 154 37.00 37.57 -1.73
N ASN A 155 36.26 36.98 -2.65
CA ASN A 155 36.48 37.12 -4.08
C ASN A 155 35.89 38.41 -4.66
N TYR A 156 34.93 39.05 -4.00
CA TYR A 156 34.36 40.30 -4.48
C TYR A 156 35.42 41.43 -4.63
N ASN A 157 36.38 41.47 -3.70
CA ASN A 157 37.51 42.37 -3.77
C ASN A 157 38.51 42.04 -4.91
N PHE A 158 38.46 40.84 -5.47
CA PHE A 158 39.31 40.42 -6.58
C PHE A 158 38.65 40.68 -7.95
N LEU A 159 37.32 40.77 -8.03
CA LEU A 159 36.61 41.05 -9.28
C LEU A 159 36.67 42.52 -9.72
N GLU A 160 37.00 43.45 -8.83
CA GLU A 160 37.11 44.86 -9.11
C GLU A 160 38.42 45.22 -9.90
N PHE A 161 39.32 44.23 -10.10
CA PHE A 161 40.62 44.46 -10.76
C PHE A 161 40.84 43.71 -12.07
N SER A 162 39.83 43.04 -12.63
CA SER A 162 39.99 42.28 -13.88
C SER A 162 38.83 42.50 -14.84
N ASP A 163 38.99 43.40 -15.75
CA ASP A 163 38.08 43.69 -16.87
C ASP A 163 38.22 42.63 -18.00
N ASP A 164 38.64 41.42 -17.66
CA ASP A 164 38.90 40.35 -18.61
C ASP A 164 37.98 39.15 -18.33
N THR A 165 36.94 38.98 -19.19
CA THR A 165 35.95 37.90 -19.14
C THR A 165 36.52 36.47 -19.22
N SER A 166 37.81 36.31 -19.48
CA SER A 166 38.52 35.02 -19.49
C SER A 166 38.87 34.52 -18.09
N GLY A 167 38.92 35.41 -17.08
CA GLY A 167 39.33 35.07 -15.71
C GLY A 167 38.30 34.23 -14.94
N PHE A 168 37.02 34.50 -15.17
CA PHE A 168 35.95 33.79 -14.42
C PHE A 168 35.82 32.32 -14.80
N GLY A 169 35.97 32.00 -16.09
CA GLY A 169 35.95 30.62 -16.55
C GLY A 169 37.15 29.81 -16.04
N LYS A 170 38.33 30.42 -15.98
CA LYS A 170 39.56 29.80 -15.47
C LYS A 170 39.50 29.59 -13.95
N PHE A 171 38.94 30.56 -13.23
CA PHE A 171 38.72 30.47 -11.79
C PHE A 171 37.76 29.32 -11.39
N LEU A 172 36.64 29.15 -12.13
CA LEU A 172 35.73 28.04 -11.92
C LEU A 172 36.41 26.71 -12.21
N TYR A 173 37.19 26.62 -13.25
CA TYR A 173 37.89 25.39 -13.63
C TYR A 173 38.93 24.99 -12.58
N ASP A 174 39.76 25.90 -12.13
CA ASP A 174 40.83 25.61 -11.15
C ASP A 174 40.27 25.28 -9.76
N ASN A 175 39.20 25.93 -9.32
CA ASN A 175 38.61 25.64 -7.98
C ASN A 175 37.70 24.39 -7.97
N LEU A 176 37.06 24.02 -9.10
CA LEU A 176 36.30 22.79 -9.20
C LEU A 176 37.23 21.55 -9.30
N TYR A 177 38.40 21.70 -9.95
CA TYR A 177 39.34 20.60 -10.16
C TYR A 177 40.12 20.25 -8.87
N LEU A 178 40.41 21.23 -8.02
CA LEU A 178 41.10 21.01 -6.74
C LEU A 178 40.21 20.41 -5.63
N GLY A 179 38.92 20.41 -5.83
CA GLY A 179 37.97 19.81 -4.87
C GLY A 179 37.71 18.30 -5.08
N PHE A 180 38.26 17.70 -6.15
CA PHE A 180 38.04 16.29 -6.52
C PHE A 180 39.31 15.42 -6.46
N THR A 181 40.43 15.94 -6.00
CA THR A 181 41.63 15.17 -5.67
C THR A 181 41.83 15.11 -4.17
#